data_98df1142fcad56553ebcaec32ae9744c
#
_entry.id   98df1142fcad56553ebcaec32ae9744c
#
_cell.length_a   1.000
_cell.length_b   1.000
_cell.length_c   1.000
_cell.angle_alpha   90.00
_cell.angle_beta   90.00
_cell.angle_gamma   90.00
#
_symmetry.space_group_name_H-M   'P 1'
#
loop_
_entity.id
_entity.type
_entity.pdbx_description
1 polymer ?
#
loop_
_entity_poly.entity_id
_entity_poly.type
_entity_poly.pdbx_seq_one_letter_code
_entity_poly.pdbx_strand_id
1 'polypeptide(L)'
;VTQQVVDLVALQKRTLRVLVVGQVVAAAALSAAVTVGAFVIQDILGQETPWGGISNATFTMGSAFMSQVLAQKMSRKGRRVGLQYGYSLAIIGGFIAGFAVNRSSLPLFILGLFFYGSGQASNLLSRYAAMDLAAPDQRSQAMSYILFGSTFGAVFGPVLIQPAQNFGIEVFGWSKYTGPWIASACFFSFALINVALRLRPDPLEVSGGLNSQQGVGVVTPKLGAALRTIKSIRNARVALASMVISQVTMVAVMTMTPVHLKLHGHE
;
A
#
# COMPACT_ATOMS: atom_id res chain seq x y z
N VAL A 1 -38.45 1.69 2.24
CA VAL A 1 -37.37 2.48 2.89
C VAL A 1 -36.61 1.59 3.87
N THR A 2 -37.27 0.88 4.76
CA THR A 2 -36.64 0.05 5.81
C THR A 2 -35.80 -1.10 5.22
N GLN A 3 -36.30 -1.78 4.18
CA GLN A 3 -35.63 -2.91 3.53
C GLN A 3 -34.32 -2.45 2.84
N GLN A 4 -34.35 -1.33 2.12
CA GLN A 4 -33.17 -0.77 1.46
C GLN A 4 -32.09 -0.32 2.45
N VAL A 5 -32.46 0.20 3.61
CA VAL A 5 -31.52 0.59 4.67
C VAL A 5 -30.84 -0.64 5.28
N VAL A 6 -31.59 -1.72 5.51
CA VAL A 6 -31.04 -2.98 6.04
C VAL A 6 -30.07 -3.60 5.05
N ASP A 7 -30.36 -3.57 3.75
CA ASP A 7 -29.48 -4.08 2.70
C ASP A 7 -28.16 -3.29 2.61
N LEU A 8 -28.22 -1.96 2.77
CA LEU A 8 -27.01 -1.11 2.76
C LEU A 8 -26.11 -1.38 3.97
N VAL A 9 -26.67 -1.56 5.16
CA VAL A 9 -25.90 -1.90 6.37
C VAL A 9 -25.22 -3.26 6.24
N ALA A 10 -25.93 -4.25 5.71
CA ALA A 10 -25.35 -5.57 5.46
C ALA A 10 -24.23 -5.51 4.42
N LEU A 11 -24.41 -4.74 3.35
CA LEU A 11 -23.41 -4.52 2.32
C LEU A 11 -22.18 -3.80 2.87
N GLN A 12 -22.36 -2.75 3.69
CA GLN A 12 -21.25 -2.05 4.34
C GLN A 12 -20.42 -2.99 5.21
N LYS A 13 -21.05 -3.82 6.03
CA LYS A 13 -20.36 -4.81 6.87
C LYS A 13 -19.58 -5.83 6.03
N ARG A 14 -20.15 -6.28 4.92
CA ARG A 14 -19.46 -7.18 3.98
C ARG A 14 -18.28 -6.49 3.32
N THR A 15 -18.45 -5.29 2.81
CA THR A 15 -17.39 -4.47 2.20
C THR A 15 -16.23 -4.25 3.16
N LEU A 16 -16.50 -3.86 4.40
CA LEU A 16 -15.50 -3.70 5.44
C LEU A 16 -14.71 -4.99 5.70
N ARG A 17 -15.37 -6.15 5.84
CA ARG A 17 -14.65 -7.41 6.02
C ARG A 17 -13.72 -7.73 4.86
N VAL A 18 -14.16 -7.54 3.63
CA VAL A 18 -13.35 -7.78 2.43
C VAL A 18 -12.13 -6.85 2.41
N LEU A 19 -12.33 -5.57 2.69
CA LEU A 19 -11.26 -4.59 2.72
C LEU A 19 -10.28 -4.84 3.88
N VAL A 20 -10.76 -5.19 5.09
CA VAL A 20 -9.90 -5.52 6.24
C VAL A 20 -9.03 -6.74 5.94
N VAL A 21 -9.60 -7.81 5.40
CA VAL A 21 -8.81 -9.01 5.01
C VAL A 21 -7.76 -8.64 3.97
N GLY A 22 -8.14 -7.91 2.93
CA GLY A 22 -7.18 -7.41 1.92
C GLY A 22 -6.10 -6.53 2.53
N GLN A 23 -6.47 -5.70 3.51
CA GLN A 23 -5.56 -4.79 4.22
C GLN A 23 -4.52 -5.53 5.07
N VAL A 24 -4.93 -6.54 5.84
CA VAL A 24 -4.02 -7.37 6.65
C VAL A 24 -2.96 -8.00 5.76
N VAL A 25 -3.39 -8.64 4.67
CA VAL A 25 -2.49 -9.35 3.77
C VAL A 25 -1.56 -8.39 3.00
N ALA A 26 -2.11 -7.29 2.49
CA ALA A 26 -1.32 -6.28 1.80
C ALA A 26 -0.31 -5.59 2.74
N ALA A 27 -0.70 -5.31 3.99
CA ALA A 27 0.20 -4.71 4.97
C ALA A 27 1.34 -5.68 5.37
N ALA A 28 1.07 -6.98 5.46
CA ALA A 28 2.11 -7.99 5.69
C ALA A 28 3.12 -8.03 4.54
N ALA A 29 2.64 -8.02 3.29
CA ALA A 29 3.50 -7.94 2.10
C ALA A 29 4.40 -6.69 2.13
N LEU A 30 3.82 -5.52 2.41
CA LEU A 30 4.52 -4.24 2.43
C LEU A 30 5.57 -4.17 3.55
N SER A 31 5.22 -4.62 4.74
CA SER A 31 6.10 -4.61 5.90
C SER A 31 7.33 -5.53 5.69
N ALA A 32 7.13 -6.73 5.15
CA ALA A 32 8.22 -7.63 4.79
C ALA A 32 9.17 -7.00 3.77
N ALA A 33 8.63 -6.40 2.71
CA ALA A 33 9.41 -5.78 1.64
C ALA A 33 10.23 -4.58 2.11
N VAL A 34 9.63 -3.68 2.91
CA VAL A 34 10.34 -2.50 3.45
C VAL A 34 11.52 -2.93 4.34
N THR A 35 11.34 -3.96 5.16
CA THR A 35 12.41 -4.48 6.02
C THR A 35 13.57 -5.06 5.20
N VAL A 36 13.27 -5.82 4.15
CA VAL A 36 14.31 -6.49 3.33
C VAL A 36 14.96 -5.53 2.32
N GLY A 37 14.26 -4.49 1.89
CA GLY A 37 14.70 -3.62 0.79
C GLY A 37 16.05 -2.94 1.01
N ALA A 38 16.35 -2.49 2.23
CA ALA A 38 17.63 -1.88 2.57
C ALA A 38 18.78 -2.91 2.53
N PHE A 39 18.55 -4.12 3.04
CA PHE A 39 19.53 -5.19 3.04
C PHE A 39 19.87 -5.68 1.63
N VAL A 40 18.86 -5.70 0.74
CA VAL A 40 19.07 -6.06 -0.68
C VAL A 40 20.02 -5.07 -1.37
N ILE A 41 19.88 -3.78 -1.12
CA ILE A 41 20.79 -2.78 -1.72
C ILE A 41 22.22 -2.96 -1.20
N GLN A 42 22.39 -3.23 0.10
CA GLN A 42 23.70 -3.50 0.68
C GLN A 42 24.32 -4.78 0.09
N ASP A 43 23.54 -5.82 -0.10
CA ASP A 43 23.96 -7.10 -0.70
C ASP A 43 24.40 -6.92 -2.17
N ILE A 44 23.61 -6.19 -2.96
CA ILE A 44 23.94 -5.91 -4.37
C ILE A 44 25.20 -5.05 -4.53
N LEU A 45 25.39 -4.07 -3.65
CA LEU A 45 26.54 -3.15 -3.72
C LEU A 45 27.80 -3.70 -3.03
N GLY A 46 27.68 -4.80 -2.28
CA GLY A 46 28.78 -5.46 -1.59
C GLY A 46 29.44 -4.64 -0.48
N GLN A 47 28.77 -3.59 0.02
CA GLN A 47 29.29 -2.68 1.05
C GLN A 47 28.18 -2.22 1.99
N GLU A 48 28.55 -1.94 3.25
CA GLU A 48 27.70 -1.19 4.17
C GLU A 48 27.64 0.27 3.71
N THR A 49 26.67 0.59 2.86
CA THR A 49 26.55 1.91 2.24
C THR A 49 25.37 2.70 2.85
N PRO A 50 25.48 4.04 2.92
CA PRO A 50 24.35 4.91 3.30
C PRO A 50 23.20 4.88 2.26
N TRP A 51 23.40 4.20 1.13
CA TRP A 51 22.43 4.08 0.03
C TRP A 51 21.22 3.19 0.32
N GLY A 52 21.17 2.47 1.45
CA GLY A 52 20.01 1.67 1.87
C GLY A 52 18.69 2.44 1.88
N GLY A 53 18.75 3.76 2.12
CA GLY A 53 17.59 4.65 2.07
C GLY A 53 16.97 4.83 0.69
N ILE A 54 17.70 4.55 -0.40
CA ILE A 54 17.19 4.63 -1.79
C ILE A 54 16.02 3.66 -1.99
N SER A 55 16.04 2.48 -1.36
CA SER A 55 14.94 1.53 -1.46
C SER A 55 13.63 2.15 -0.99
N ASN A 56 13.66 2.77 0.19
CA ASN A 56 12.47 3.41 0.78
C ASN A 56 12.04 4.67 0.00
N ALA A 57 13.01 5.47 -0.47
CA ALA A 57 12.74 6.64 -1.31
C ALA A 57 12.05 6.25 -2.62
N THR A 58 12.58 5.25 -3.34
CA THR A 58 12.00 4.77 -4.60
C THR A 58 10.60 4.19 -4.40
N PHE A 59 10.42 3.37 -3.38
CA PHE A 59 9.13 2.81 -3.00
C PHE A 59 8.10 3.91 -2.70
N THR A 60 8.49 4.93 -1.93
CA THR A 60 7.62 6.06 -1.57
C THR A 60 7.29 6.92 -2.78
N MET A 61 8.25 7.19 -3.66
CA MET A 61 8.00 7.89 -4.93
C MET A 61 7.03 7.11 -5.82
N GLY A 62 7.22 5.80 -5.95
CA GLY A 62 6.30 4.92 -6.67
C GLY A 62 4.88 4.98 -6.09
N SER A 63 4.76 4.91 -4.77
CA SER A 63 3.49 5.02 -4.06
C SER A 63 2.81 6.38 -4.29
N ALA A 64 3.54 7.48 -4.20
CA ALA A 64 3.02 8.82 -4.43
C ALA A 64 2.51 9.00 -5.86
N PHE A 65 3.28 8.58 -6.85
CA PHE A 65 2.89 8.64 -8.26
C PHE A 65 1.67 7.76 -8.54
N MET A 66 1.70 6.51 -8.08
CA MET A 66 0.61 5.56 -8.31
C MET A 66 -0.67 5.95 -7.58
N SER A 67 -0.59 6.64 -6.44
CA SER A 67 -1.77 7.16 -5.73
C SER A 67 -2.59 8.08 -6.61
N GLN A 68 -1.97 8.95 -7.41
CA GLN A 68 -2.67 9.83 -8.33
C GLN A 68 -3.34 9.04 -9.47
N VAL A 69 -2.62 8.11 -10.07
CA VAL A 69 -3.13 7.26 -11.16
C VAL A 69 -4.31 6.41 -10.68
N LEU A 70 -4.17 5.80 -9.51
CA LEU A 70 -5.19 4.93 -8.92
C LEU A 70 -6.42 5.74 -8.48
N ALA A 71 -6.23 6.91 -7.86
CA ALA A 71 -7.33 7.80 -7.47
C ALA A 71 -8.17 8.22 -8.67
N GLN A 72 -7.53 8.59 -9.79
CA GLN A 72 -8.23 8.90 -11.05
C GLN A 72 -8.97 7.69 -11.62
N LYS A 73 -8.36 6.50 -11.58
CA LYS A 73 -9.01 5.28 -12.03
C LYS A 73 -10.20 4.91 -11.16
N MET A 74 -10.05 5.02 -9.83
CA MET A 74 -11.11 4.76 -8.87
C MET A 74 -12.30 5.70 -9.04
N SER A 75 -12.05 6.99 -9.28
CA SER A 75 -13.11 7.97 -9.51
C SER A 75 -13.92 7.72 -10.79
N ARG A 76 -13.28 7.16 -11.82
CA ARG A 76 -13.93 6.92 -13.13
C ARG A 76 -14.55 5.53 -13.28
N LYS A 77 -13.93 4.50 -12.69
CA LYS A 77 -14.27 3.09 -12.92
C LYS A 77 -14.65 2.33 -11.65
N GLY A 78 -14.71 3.01 -10.52
CA GLY A 78 -15.04 2.41 -9.22
C GLY A 78 -13.82 1.99 -8.41
N ARG A 79 -14.05 1.75 -7.12
CA ARG A 79 -13.01 1.42 -6.13
C ARG A 79 -12.39 0.05 -6.41
N ARG A 80 -13.22 -0.92 -6.76
CA ARG A 80 -12.79 -2.28 -7.06
C ARG A 80 -11.77 -2.33 -8.19
N VAL A 81 -12.06 -1.65 -9.30
CA VAL A 81 -11.16 -1.62 -10.48
C VAL A 81 -9.83 -0.94 -10.14
N GLY A 82 -9.86 0.16 -9.39
CA GLY A 82 -8.64 0.83 -8.97
C GLY A 82 -7.77 -0.02 -8.05
N LEU A 83 -8.36 -0.69 -7.04
CA LEU A 83 -7.64 -1.60 -6.15
C LEU A 83 -7.04 -2.79 -6.90
N GLN A 84 -7.80 -3.41 -7.82
CA GLN A 84 -7.31 -4.50 -8.66
C GLN A 84 -6.08 -4.06 -9.47
N TYR A 85 -6.16 -2.91 -10.11
CA TYR A 85 -5.05 -2.39 -10.91
C TYR A 85 -3.81 -2.12 -10.06
N GLY A 86 -3.97 -1.54 -8.88
CA GLY A 86 -2.86 -1.26 -7.98
C GLY A 86 -2.19 -2.53 -7.43
N TYR A 87 -2.99 -3.53 -7.03
CA TYR A 87 -2.43 -4.82 -6.60
C TYR A 87 -1.76 -5.58 -7.75
N SER A 88 -2.31 -5.53 -8.96
CA SER A 88 -1.68 -6.16 -10.14
C SER A 88 -0.29 -5.55 -10.42
N LEU A 89 -0.17 -4.23 -10.36
CA LEU A 89 1.13 -3.56 -10.51
C LEU A 89 2.10 -3.91 -9.37
N ALA A 90 1.59 -4.06 -8.15
CA ALA A 90 2.42 -4.46 -7.01
C ALA A 90 2.94 -5.90 -7.16
N ILE A 91 2.13 -6.82 -7.69
CA ILE A 91 2.53 -8.19 -8.03
C ILE A 91 3.66 -8.17 -9.05
N ILE A 92 3.48 -7.42 -10.15
CA ILE A 92 4.52 -7.27 -11.18
C ILE A 92 5.80 -6.68 -10.56
N GLY A 93 5.67 -5.63 -9.76
CA GLY A 93 6.79 -5.02 -9.04
C GLY A 93 7.53 -6.00 -8.12
N GLY A 94 6.78 -6.83 -7.38
CA GLY A 94 7.34 -7.86 -6.51
C GLY A 94 8.11 -8.94 -7.28
N PHE A 95 7.59 -9.42 -8.41
CA PHE A 95 8.30 -10.37 -9.27
C PHE A 95 9.56 -9.74 -9.90
N ILE A 96 9.47 -8.50 -10.38
CA ILE A 96 10.63 -7.77 -10.91
C ILE A 96 11.70 -7.61 -9.83
N ALA A 97 11.31 -7.20 -8.62
CA ALA A 97 12.23 -7.05 -7.50
C ALA A 97 12.87 -8.38 -7.10
N GLY A 98 12.09 -9.45 -6.98
CA GLY A 98 12.61 -10.79 -6.69
C GLY A 98 13.59 -11.28 -7.75
N PHE A 99 13.27 -11.12 -9.03
CA PHE A 99 14.17 -11.45 -10.13
C PHE A 99 15.44 -10.59 -10.12
N ALA A 100 15.32 -9.30 -9.84
CA ALA A 100 16.43 -8.38 -9.74
C ALA A 100 17.43 -8.75 -8.65
N VAL A 101 16.92 -9.17 -7.48
CA VAL A 101 17.72 -9.68 -6.36
C VAL A 101 18.51 -10.92 -6.79
N ASN A 102 17.86 -11.87 -7.45
CA ASN A 102 18.51 -13.10 -7.91
C ASN A 102 19.60 -12.86 -8.99
N ARG A 103 19.50 -11.73 -9.72
CA ARG A 103 20.47 -11.29 -10.73
C ARG A 103 21.45 -10.21 -10.25
N SER A 104 21.37 -9.82 -8.96
CA SER A 104 22.17 -8.73 -8.37
C SER A 104 22.10 -7.43 -9.18
N SER A 105 20.91 -7.11 -9.76
CA SER A 105 20.73 -5.96 -10.65
C SER A 105 20.03 -4.81 -9.92
N LEU A 106 20.79 -3.78 -9.53
CA LEU A 106 20.26 -2.61 -8.84
C LEU A 106 19.23 -1.82 -9.69
N PRO A 107 19.47 -1.53 -10.99
CA PRO A 107 18.47 -0.79 -11.78
C PRO A 107 17.12 -1.51 -11.89
N LEU A 108 17.15 -2.82 -12.06
CA LEU A 108 15.95 -3.63 -12.15
C LEU A 108 15.23 -3.69 -10.79
N PHE A 109 15.97 -3.73 -9.69
CA PHE A 109 15.43 -3.69 -8.34
C PHE A 109 14.71 -2.36 -8.06
N ILE A 110 15.32 -1.24 -8.42
CA ILE A 110 14.72 0.10 -8.32
C ILE A 110 13.41 0.18 -9.13
N LEU A 111 13.41 -0.34 -10.36
CA LEU A 111 12.19 -0.41 -11.18
C LEU A 111 11.09 -1.25 -10.51
N GLY A 112 11.45 -2.41 -9.97
CA GLY A 112 10.55 -3.28 -9.21
C GLY A 112 9.93 -2.56 -8.01
N LEU A 113 10.76 -1.86 -7.21
CA LEU A 113 10.32 -1.07 -6.06
C LEU A 113 9.34 0.05 -6.44
N PHE A 114 9.58 0.72 -7.56
CA PHE A 114 8.70 1.77 -8.04
C PHE A 114 7.28 1.23 -8.33
N PHE A 115 7.17 0.12 -9.06
CA PHE A 115 5.87 -0.52 -9.31
C PHE A 115 5.27 -1.14 -8.04
N TYR A 116 6.10 -1.68 -7.17
CA TYR A 116 5.67 -2.24 -5.89
C TYR A 116 5.02 -1.18 -4.99
N GLY A 117 5.42 0.09 -5.12
CA GLY A 117 4.79 1.23 -4.46
C GLY A 117 3.29 1.37 -4.75
N SER A 118 2.78 0.80 -5.86
CA SER A 118 1.34 0.77 -6.16
C SER A 118 0.53 -0.03 -5.13
N GLY A 119 1.14 -1.03 -4.48
CA GLY A 119 0.54 -1.76 -3.37
C GLY A 119 0.30 -0.86 -2.16
N GLN A 120 1.26 -0.02 -1.80
CA GLN A 120 1.11 0.99 -0.75
C GLN A 120 0.04 2.02 -1.11
N ALA A 121 0.01 2.49 -2.35
CA ALA A 121 -1.04 3.38 -2.84
C ALA A 121 -2.43 2.75 -2.70
N SER A 122 -2.59 1.47 -3.07
CA SER A 122 -3.84 0.73 -2.92
C SER A 122 -4.24 0.56 -1.44
N ASN A 123 -3.26 0.29 -0.59
CA ASN A 123 -3.44 0.17 0.85
C ASN A 123 -3.99 1.48 1.45
N LEU A 124 -3.43 2.63 1.06
CA LEU A 124 -3.92 3.94 1.49
C LEU A 124 -5.32 4.25 0.94
N LEU A 125 -5.58 3.95 -0.34
CA LEU A 125 -6.84 4.25 -1.00
C LEU A 125 -7.99 3.33 -0.56
N SER A 126 -7.70 2.12 -0.06
CA SER A 126 -8.71 1.20 0.49
C SER A 126 -9.46 1.78 1.70
N ARG A 127 -8.82 2.69 2.45
CA ARG A 127 -9.42 3.40 3.58
C ARG A 127 -10.60 4.27 3.13
N TYR A 128 -10.47 4.93 1.98
CA TYR A 128 -11.55 5.73 1.39
C TYR A 128 -12.68 4.85 0.88
N ALA A 129 -12.36 3.70 0.27
CA ALA A 129 -13.37 2.73 -0.16
C ALA A 129 -14.21 2.20 1.01
N ALA A 130 -13.64 2.07 2.20
CA ALA A 130 -14.34 1.67 3.42
C ALA A 130 -15.38 2.70 3.90
N MET A 131 -15.17 3.98 3.58
CA MET A 131 -16.05 5.07 4.00
C MET A 131 -17.19 5.35 3.02
N ASP A 132 -17.12 4.85 1.79
CA ASP A 132 -18.07 5.21 0.71
C ASP A 132 -19.52 4.84 1.04
N LEU A 133 -19.74 3.72 1.74
CA LEU A 133 -21.07 3.25 2.16
C LEU A 133 -21.38 3.57 3.63
N ALA A 134 -20.42 4.11 4.38
CA ALA A 134 -20.61 4.41 5.80
C ALA A 134 -21.44 5.68 6.00
N ALA A 135 -22.35 5.65 6.95
CA ALA A 135 -23.05 6.85 7.41
C ALA A 135 -22.05 7.91 7.92
N PRO A 136 -22.34 9.21 7.80
CA PRO A 136 -21.40 10.27 8.14
C PRO A 136 -20.77 10.16 9.53
N ASP A 137 -21.54 9.74 10.52
CA ASP A 137 -21.13 9.49 11.91
C ASP A 137 -20.26 8.23 12.07
N GLN A 138 -20.33 7.27 11.16
CA GLN A 138 -19.62 5.98 11.19
C GLN A 138 -18.36 5.94 10.31
N ARG A 139 -18.09 6.99 9.52
CA ARG A 139 -16.95 7.01 8.59
C ARG A 139 -15.60 6.87 9.31
N SER A 140 -15.44 7.55 10.43
CA SER A 140 -14.24 7.45 11.26
C SER A 140 -14.02 6.02 11.78
N GLN A 141 -15.10 5.37 12.23
CA GLN A 141 -15.03 3.99 12.70
C GLN A 141 -14.70 3.01 11.58
N ALA A 142 -15.29 3.18 10.40
CA ALA A 142 -14.96 2.36 9.22
C ALA A 142 -13.49 2.45 8.84
N MET A 143 -12.91 3.68 8.87
CA MET A 143 -11.49 3.89 8.64
C MET A 143 -10.61 3.24 9.72
N SER A 144 -11.02 3.31 10.99
CA SER A 144 -10.30 2.70 12.10
C SER A 144 -10.20 1.18 11.98
N TYR A 145 -11.23 0.50 11.51
CA TYR A 145 -11.19 -0.95 11.26
C TYR A 145 -10.12 -1.32 10.22
N ILE A 146 -9.98 -0.52 9.16
CA ILE A 146 -8.95 -0.74 8.14
C ILE A 146 -7.55 -0.51 8.72
N LEU A 147 -7.36 0.56 9.49
CA LEU A 147 -6.09 0.85 10.16
C LEU A 147 -5.71 -0.25 11.15
N PHE A 148 -6.68 -0.72 11.93
CA PHE A 148 -6.47 -1.83 12.86
C PHE A 148 -6.04 -3.11 12.13
N GLY A 149 -6.70 -3.43 11.00
CA GLY A 149 -6.30 -4.54 10.14
C GLY A 149 -4.85 -4.40 9.63
N SER A 150 -4.42 -3.18 9.24
CA SER A 150 -3.05 -2.96 8.79
C SER A 150 -2.00 -3.17 9.87
N THR A 151 -2.34 -2.93 11.14
CA THR A 151 -1.44 -3.17 12.28
C THR A 151 -1.08 -4.65 12.40
N PHE A 152 -2.07 -5.54 12.29
CA PHE A 152 -1.80 -6.99 12.27
C PHE A 152 -0.89 -7.38 11.12
N GLY A 153 -1.16 -6.90 9.91
CA GLY A 153 -0.30 -7.18 8.76
C GLY A 153 1.14 -6.68 8.97
N ALA A 154 1.31 -5.48 9.52
CA ALA A 154 2.63 -4.92 9.80
C ALA A 154 3.44 -5.74 10.82
N VAL A 155 2.77 -6.33 11.82
CA VAL A 155 3.43 -7.19 12.82
C VAL A 155 3.78 -8.57 12.22
N PHE A 156 2.89 -9.15 11.45
CA PHE A 156 3.12 -10.48 10.86
C PHE A 156 4.10 -10.47 9.70
N GLY A 157 4.23 -9.35 8.98
CA GLY A 157 5.11 -9.26 7.81
C GLY A 157 6.56 -9.65 8.08
N PRO A 158 7.25 -9.04 9.04
CA PRO A 158 8.64 -9.40 9.39
C PRO A 158 8.81 -10.85 9.82
N VAL A 159 7.84 -11.42 10.55
CA VAL A 159 7.88 -12.83 11.00
C VAL A 159 7.91 -13.80 9.82
N LEU A 160 7.32 -13.44 8.69
CA LEU A 160 7.25 -14.29 7.50
C LEU A 160 8.51 -14.19 6.61
N ILE A 161 9.43 -13.26 6.89
CA ILE A 161 10.64 -13.07 6.09
C ILE A 161 11.51 -14.32 6.12
N GLN A 162 11.83 -14.81 7.31
CA GLN A 162 12.75 -15.94 7.47
C GLN A 162 12.20 -17.25 6.90
N PRO A 163 10.95 -17.65 7.13
CA PRO A 163 10.34 -18.77 6.43
C PRO A 163 10.37 -18.65 4.91
N ALA A 164 10.10 -17.44 4.37
CA ALA A 164 10.13 -17.20 2.93
C ALA A 164 11.56 -17.28 2.35
N GLN A 165 12.57 -16.83 3.10
CA GLN A 165 13.97 -16.98 2.71
C GLN A 165 14.38 -18.45 2.65
N ASN A 166 14.13 -19.20 3.72
CA ASN A 166 14.49 -20.61 3.81
C ASN A 166 13.81 -21.42 2.70
N PHE A 167 12.51 -21.20 2.50
CA PHE A 167 11.77 -21.87 1.43
C PHE A 167 12.35 -21.56 0.04
N GLY A 168 12.70 -20.30 -0.22
CA GLY A 168 13.30 -19.89 -1.50
C GLY A 168 14.67 -20.52 -1.74
N ILE A 169 15.50 -20.63 -0.71
CA ILE A 169 16.85 -21.23 -0.79
C ILE A 169 16.74 -22.74 -0.94
N GLU A 170 15.98 -23.43 -0.08
CA GLU A 170 15.92 -24.88 -0.01
C GLU A 170 15.22 -25.51 -1.21
N VAL A 171 14.13 -24.89 -1.69
CA VAL A 171 13.30 -25.44 -2.77
C VAL A 171 13.78 -25.02 -4.16
N PHE A 172 14.20 -23.76 -4.31
CA PHE A 172 14.50 -23.18 -5.62
C PHE A 172 15.96 -22.78 -5.81
N GLY A 173 16.80 -22.85 -4.78
CA GLY A 173 18.18 -22.40 -4.86
C GLY A 173 18.33 -20.90 -5.10
N TRP A 174 17.34 -20.08 -4.71
CA TRP A 174 17.35 -18.64 -4.90
C TRP A 174 18.31 -17.94 -3.93
N SER A 175 18.71 -16.72 -4.26
CA SER A 175 19.45 -15.88 -3.34
C SER A 175 18.60 -15.52 -2.09
N LYS A 176 19.26 -15.30 -0.96
CA LYS A 176 18.67 -15.12 0.38
C LYS A 176 17.44 -14.21 0.42
N TYR A 177 17.46 -13.12 -0.31
CA TYR A 177 16.39 -12.11 -0.25
C TYR A 177 15.34 -12.22 -1.36
N THR A 178 15.46 -13.18 -2.29
CA THR A 178 14.48 -13.38 -3.38
C THR A 178 13.14 -13.91 -2.83
N GLY A 179 13.20 -14.88 -1.91
CA GLY A 179 11.99 -15.51 -1.33
C GLY A 179 10.96 -14.52 -0.78
N PRO A 180 11.33 -13.56 0.08
CA PRO A 180 10.41 -12.56 0.62
C PRO A 180 9.68 -11.72 -0.43
N TRP A 181 10.32 -11.36 -1.55
CA TRP A 181 9.69 -10.61 -2.64
C TRP A 181 8.64 -11.44 -3.38
N ILE A 182 8.94 -12.70 -3.62
CA ILE A 182 7.98 -13.63 -4.24
C ILE A 182 6.81 -13.91 -3.29
N ALA A 183 7.08 -14.13 -2.01
CA ALA A 183 6.04 -14.28 -1.00
C ALA A 183 5.13 -13.04 -0.92
N SER A 184 5.71 -11.85 -0.97
CA SER A 184 4.95 -10.59 -1.02
C SER A 184 4.06 -10.49 -2.27
N ALA A 185 4.55 -10.92 -3.43
CA ALA A 185 3.75 -10.99 -4.66
C ALA A 185 2.57 -11.98 -4.52
N CYS A 186 2.77 -13.11 -3.84
CA CYS A 186 1.70 -14.06 -3.52
C CYS A 186 0.64 -13.43 -2.58
N PHE A 187 1.06 -12.68 -1.58
CA PHE A 187 0.13 -11.96 -0.70
C PHE A 187 -0.68 -10.90 -1.46
N PHE A 188 -0.06 -10.13 -2.34
CA PHE A 188 -0.80 -9.20 -3.19
C PHE A 188 -1.73 -9.92 -4.16
N SER A 189 -1.35 -11.10 -4.66
CA SER A 189 -2.24 -11.94 -5.49
C SER A 189 -3.47 -12.38 -4.71
N PHE A 190 -3.31 -12.76 -3.44
CA PHE A 190 -4.44 -13.08 -2.58
C PHE A 190 -5.32 -11.85 -2.33
N ALA A 191 -4.73 -10.67 -2.05
CA ALA A 191 -5.47 -9.43 -1.87
C ALA A 191 -6.22 -9.04 -3.15
N LEU A 192 -5.61 -9.21 -4.33
CA LEU A 192 -6.23 -9.00 -5.63
C LEU A 192 -7.44 -9.91 -5.84
N ILE A 193 -7.28 -11.21 -5.61
CA ILE A 193 -8.35 -12.21 -5.76
C ILE A 193 -9.50 -11.90 -4.78
N ASN A 194 -9.18 -11.61 -3.53
CA ASN A 194 -10.18 -11.26 -2.52
C ASN A 194 -11.02 -10.03 -2.94
N VAL A 195 -10.38 -8.96 -3.42
CA VAL A 195 -11.07 -7.77 -3.93
C VAL A 195 -11.82 -8.09 -5.23
N ALA A 196 -11.22 -8.84 -6.16
CA ALA A 196 -11.82 -9.17 -7.43
C ALA A 196 -13.10 -10.00 -7.31
N LEU A 197 -13.13 -10.94 -6.39
CA LEU A 197 -14.27 -11.84 -6.22
C LEU A 197 -15.32 -11.32 -5.24
N ARG A 198 -14.89 -10.69 -4.16
CA ARG A 198 -15.76 -10.40 -3.01
C ARG A 198 -16.23 -8.95 -2.90
N LEU A 199 -15.49 -7.98 -3.50
CA LEU A 199 -15.87 -6.57 -3.50
C LEU A 199 -16.88 -6.30 -4.64
N ARG A 200 -18.05 -6.90 -4.52
CA ARG A 200 -19.18 -6.75 -5.44
C ARG A 200 -20.48 -6.59 -4.62
N PRO A 201 -21.34 -5.61 -4.95
CA PRO A 201 -21.14 -4.52 -5.92
C PRO A 201 -20.07 -3.52 -5.50
N ASP A 202 -19.64 -2.63 -6.41
CA ASP A 202 -18.63 -1.61 -6.13
C ASP A 202 -19.18 -0.58 -5.12
N PRO A 203 -18.47 -0.28 -4.01
CA PRO A 203 -18.96 0.66 -3.00
C PRO A 203 -19.25 2.06 -3.54
N LEU A 204 -18.42 2.55 -4.49
CA LEU A 204 -18.58 3.88 -5.07
C LEU A 204 -19.80 3.94 -6.01
N GLU A 205 -20.11 2.86 -6.70
CA GLU A 205 -21.28 2.75 -7.57
C GLU A 205 -22.57 2.79 -6.74
N VAL A 206 -22.63 1.99 -5.68
CA VAL A 206 -23.81 1.90 -4.79
C VAL A 206 -24.05 3.21 -4.03
N SER A 207 -22.99 3.92 -3.64
CA SER A 207 -23.12 5.23 -3.00
C SER A 207 -23.55 6.36 -3.95
N GLY A 208 -23.74 6.07 -5.25
CA GLY A 208 -24.07 7.06 -6.27
C GLY A 208 -22.88 7.96 -6.67
N GLY A 209 -21.68 7.72 -6.13
CA GLY A 209 -20.51 8.53 -6.39
C GLY A 209 -20.06 8.50 -7.84
N LEU A 210 -20.23 7.41 -8.57
CA LEU A 210 -19.91 7.32 -10.00
C LEU A 210 -20.86 8.21 -10.84
N ASN A 211 -22.15 8.19 -10.56
CA ASN A 211 -23.15 8.98 -11.30
C ASN A 211 -23.01 10.47 -11.01
N SER A 212 -22.72 10.84 -9.76
CA SER A 212 -22.48 12.23 -9.37
C SER A 212 -21.23 12.81 -10.02
N GLN A 213 -20.24 11.97 -10.31
CA GLN A 213 -19.00 12.39 -10.96
C GLN A 213 -19.09 12.40 -12.49
N GLN A 214 -20.00 11.63 -13.09
CA GLN A 214 -20.24 11.66 -14.53
C GLN A 214 -21.09 12.87 -14.97
N GLY A 215 -21.96 13.37 -14.10
CA GLY A 215 -22.85 14.51 -14.38
C GLY A 215 -22.19 15.88 -14.17
N VAL A 216 -21.24 15.99 -13.28
CA VAL A 216 -20.41 17.18 -13.10
C VAL A 216 -19.03 16.75 -13.57
N GLY A 217 -18.57 17.27 -14.69
CA GLY A 217 -17.22 16.99 -15.19
C GLY A 217 -16.22 17.16 -14.04
N VAL A 218 -15.85 16.05 -13.38
CA VAL A 218 -14.90 16.04 -12.27
C VAL A 218 -13.57 16.47 -12.86
N VAL A 219 -13.35 17.75 -12.82
CA VAL A 219 -12.03 18.34 -12.89
C VAL A 219 -11.33 17.83 -11.64
N THR A 220 -10.64 16.67 -11.75
CA THR A 220 -9.63 16.34 -10.73
C THR A 220 -8.74 17.58 -10.64
N PRO A 221 -8.77 18.31 -9.52
CA PRO A 221 -8.03 19.56 -9.46
C PRO A 221 -6.58 19.21 -9.78
N LYS A 222 -6.02 19.86 -10.82
CA LYS A 222 -4.59 19.73 -11.12
C LYS A 222 -3.86 19.96 -9.82
N LEU A 223 -2.87 19.14 -9.51
CA LEU A 223 -2.10 19.22 -8.26
C LEU A 223 -1.76 20.67 -7.86
N GLY A 224 -1.45 21.52 -8.86
CA GLY A 224 -1.20 22.94 -8.64
C GLY A 224 -2.41 23.74 -8.15
N ALA A 225 -3.64 23.40 -8.55
CA ALA A 225 -4.85 24.06 -8.04
C ALA A 225 -5.13 23.62 -6.60
N ALA A 226 -4.99 22.33 -6.28
CA ALA A 226 -5.11 21.83 -4.92
C ALA A 226 -4.07 22.47 -3.98
N LEU A 227 -2.82 22.58 -4.42
CA LEU A 227 -1.76 23.25 -3.65
C LEU A 227 -2.03 24.74 -3.42
N ARG A 228 -2.60 25.45 -4.41
CA ARG A 228 -3.01 26.86 -4.23
C ARG A 228 -4.11 27.00 -3.19
N THR A 229 -5.11 26.13 -3.23
CA THR A 229 -6.20 26.13 -2.23
C THR A 229 -5.67 25.81 -0.84
N ILE A 230 -4.79 24.83 -0.68
CA ILE A 230 -4.15 24.50 0.60
C ILE A 230 -3.33 25.71 1.10
N LYS A 231 -2.60 26.38 0.21
CA LYS A 231 -1.80 27.56 0.57
C LYS A 231 -2.65 28.75 1.03
N SER A 232 -3.88 28.88 0.55
CA SER A 232 -4.78 29.97 0.93
C SER A 232 -5.45 29.76 2.31
N ILE A 233 -5.57 28.50 2.78
CA ILE A 233 -6.27 28.15 4.02
C ILE A 233 -5.24 27.84 5.12
N ARG A 234 -5.20 28.66 6.20
CA ARG A 234 -4.24 28.49 7.31
C ARG A 234 -4.30 27.11 7.95
N ASN A 235 -5.49 26.62 8.25
CA ASN A 235 -5.67 25.31 8.89
C ASN A 235 -5.22 24.15 7.97
N ALA A 236 -5.42 24.27 6.66
CA ALA A 236 -4.97 23.27 5.70
C ALA A 236 -3.43 23.23 5.60
N ARG A 237 -2.77 24.40 5.68
CA ARG A 237 -1.29 24.46 5.73
C ARG A 237 -0.73 23.81 6.99
N VAL A 238 -1.32 24.11 8.16
CA VAL A 238 -0.89 23.52 9.43
C VAL A 238 -1.09 22.00 9.41
N ALA A 239 -2.25 21.52 8.94
CA ALA A 239 -2.53 20.10 8.81
C ALA A 239 -1.54 19.41 7.87
N LEU A 240 -1.23 20.00 6.71
CA LEU A 240 -0.25 19.46 5.78
C LEU A 240 1.16 19.43 6.39
N ALA A 241 1.59 20.51 7.05
CA ALA A 241 2.89 20.57 7.71
C ALA A 241 3.01 19.52 8.82
N SER A 242 2.00 19.38 9.67
CA SER A 242 1.96 18.38 10.74
C SER A 242 2.02 16.96 10.17
N MET A 243 1.29 16.69 9.07
CA MET A 243 1.31 15.39 8.40
C MET A 243 2.68 15.06 7.81
N VAL A 244 3.33 16.05 7.18
CA VAL A 244 4.69 15.87 6.61
C VAL A 244 5.70 15.62 7.72
N ILE A 245 5.70 16.42 8.79
CA ILE A 245 6.62 16.25 9.92
C ILE A 245 6.42 14.89 10.58
N SER A 246 5.19 14.50 10.85
CA SER A 246 4.86 13.19 11.43
C SER A 246 5.37 12.04 10.55
N GLN A 247 5.17 12.13 9.24
CA GLN A 247 5.62 11.10 8.30
C GLN A 247 7.14 11.03 8.23
N VAL A 248 7.83 12.17 8.17
CA VAL A 248 9.31 12.22 8.16
C VAL A 248 9.88 11.61 9.45
N THR A 249 9.33 11.99 10.60
CA THR A 249 9.77 11.44 11.90
C THR A 249 9.53 9.93 11.96
N MET A 250 8.36 9.45 11.54
CA MET A 250 8.04 8.02 11.53
C MET A 250 9.03 7.23 10.64
N VAL A 251 9.27 7.71 9.44
CA VAL A 251 10.19 7.04 8.49
C VAL A 251 11.61 7.07 9.01
N ALA A 252 12.07 8.20 9.57
CA ALA A 252 13.42 8.33 10.13
C ALA A 252 13.65 7.32 11.27
N VAL A 253 12.70 7.22 12.21
CA VAL A 253 12.77 6.26 13.31
C VAL A 253 12.76 4.82 12.78
N MET A 254 11.83 4.48 11.89
CA MET A 254 11.73 3.11 11.35
C MET A 254 12.98 2.70 10.56
N THR A 255 13.62 3.64 9.86
CA THR A 255 14.81 3.34 9.05
C THR A 255 16.08 3.28 9.90
N MET A 256 16.20 4.15 10.90
CA MET A 256 17.42 4.23 11.71
C MET A 256 17.46 3.23 12.85
N THR A 257 16.31 2.80 13.38
CA THR A 257 16.27 1.84 14.50
C THR A 257 16.99 0.52 14.20
N PRO A 258 16.75 -0.17 13.07
CA PRO A 258 17.47 -1.40 12.74
C PRO A 258 18.98 -1.18 12.58
N VAL A 259 19.38 -0.06 11.98
CA VAL A 259 20.79 0.31 11.80
C VAL A 259 21.46 0.54 13.15
N HIS A 260 20.78 1.28 14.03
CA HIS A 260 21.30 1.54 15.38
C HIS A 260 21.44 0.26 16.21
N LEU A 261 20.46 -0.63 16.19
CA LEU A 261 20.49 -1.91 16.90
C LEU A 261 21.67 -2.77 16.39
N LYS A 262 21.85 -2.86 15.06
CA LYS A 262 22.99 -3.61 14.49
C LYS A 262 24.34 -3.04 14.91
N LEU A 263 24.49 -1.71 14.94
CA LEU A 263 25.75 -1.06 15.37
C LEU A 263 26.08 -1.28 16.85
N HIS A 264 25.08 -1.56 17.69
CA HIS A 264 25.25 -1.81 19.12
C HIS A 264 25.22 -3.31 19.46
N GLY A 265 25.33 -4.21 18.49
CA GLY A 265 25.47 -5.65 18.70
C GLY A 265 24.18 -6.36 19.12
N HIS A 266 23.03 -5.76 18.92
CA HIS A 266 21.73 -6.40 19.09
C HIS A 266 21.30 -7.01 17.74
N GLU A 267 21.39 -8.34 17.62
CA GLU A 267 20.89 -9.11 16.48
C GLU A 267 19.39 -9.44 16.61
#